data_70a95242bb85cd017b2ad740c0c916bf
#
_entry.id   70a95242bb85cd017b2ad740c0c916bf
#
_cell.length_a   1.000
_cell.length_b   1.000
_cell.length_c   1.000
_cell.angle_alpha   90.00
_cell.angle_beta   90.00
_cell.angle_gamma   90.00
#
_symmetry.space_group_name_H-M   'P 1'
#
loop_
_entity.id
_entity.type
_entity.pdbx_description
1 polymer ?
#
loop_
_entity_poly.entity_id
_entity_poly.type
_entity_poly.pdbx_seq_one_letter_code
_entity_poly.pdbx_strand_id
1 'polypeptide(L)'
;MAGFKENDIRPAELMKAKEGLLEEDKEFLRSRKVEFVLVNCPACGSQDRDLWGEKEGFEHSICKACSTVYMNPRASQDLMHRFYSRSKNYDFWNKHIFPASENVRREKIFRPRAQKVVDYCRKFAVEGGTILEVGAAFGTFCECIRELNYFRRIIAVEPIHALAETCRQRGFETIEAPVESLTLEKGSVDVVVNFEVIEHLFDPASFVSTCTDYLRKGGLFICACPNIDALGTLVLKEKAKVIDHEHVNHFNPASLSMLFETVGLEVIEVSTPGELDAELLKNALQEDEHLREEQPFFSRLLLGCDESVMADFQGLIRRSKLSSHMWLVGRKR
;
A
#
# COMPACT_ATOMS: atom_id res chain seq x y z
N MET A 1 -16.72 13.62 -17.66
CA MET A 1 -15.50 14.01 -16.93
C MET A 1 -14.38 13.14 -17.47
N ALA A 2 -13.21 13.70 -17.80
CA ALA A 2 -12.07 12.87 -18.24
C ALA A 2 -11.73 11.87 -17.14
N GLY A 3 -11.59 10.58 -17.50
CA GLY A 3 -11.28 9.51 -16.55
C GLY A 3 -9.92 9.76 -15.88
N PHE A 4 -9.74 9.22 -14.68
CA PHE A 4 -8.47 9.19 -13.96
C PHE A 4 -7.49 8.26 -14.70
N LYS A 5 -6.26 8.70 -14.98
CA LYS A 5 -5.25 7.95 -15.72
C LYS A 5 -3.96 7.79 -14.92
N GLU A 6 -3.21 6.73 -15.19
CA GLU A 6 -1.91 6.48 -14.54
C GLU A 6 -0.94 7.67 -14.73
N ASN A 7 -0.88 8.25 -15.93
CA ASN A 7 0.00 9.38 -16.23
C ASN A 7 -0.28 10.65 -15.41
N ASP A 8 -1.51 10.80 -14.91
CA ASP A 8 -1.89 11.95 -14.06
C ASP A 8 -1.15 11.95 -12.71
N ILE A 9 -0.77 10.76 -12.22
CA ILE A 9 -0.08 10.57 -10.93
C ILE A 9 1.36 10.06 -11.07
N ARG A 10 1.75 9.64 -12.27
CA ARG A 10 3.09 9.13 -12.63
C ARG A 10 3.50 9.71 -13.98
N PRO A 11 3.92 10.99 -14.06
CA PRO A 11 4.30 11.61 -15.32
C PRO A 11 5.41 10.82 -16.02
N ALA A 12 5.18 10.42 -17.27
CA ALA A 12 6.04 9.48 -18.00
C ALA A 12 7.50 9.95 -18.08
N GLU A 13 7.74 11.25 -18.27
CA GLU A 13 9.10 11.82 -18.34
C GLU A 13 9.85 11.66 -17.00
N LEU A 14 9.18 11.91 -15.87
CA LEU A 14 9.76 11.75 -14.54
C LEU A 14 9.97 10.26 -14.20
N MET A 15 9.05 9.39 -14.64
CA MET A 15 9.22 7.95 -14.45
C MET A 15 10.44 7.42 -15.22
N LYS A 16 10.67 7.91 -16.45
CA LYS A 16 11.86 7.58 -17.22
C LYS A 16 13.14 8.13 -16.60
N ALA A 17 13.10 9.36 -16.07
CA ALA A 17 14.27 9.99 -15.44
C ALA A 17 14.77 9.24 -14.19
N LYS A 18 13.89 8.54 -13.47
CA LYS A 18 14.26 7.78 -12.27
C LYS A 18 14.80 6.37 -12.53
N GLU A 19 14.71 5.83 -13.74
CA GLU A 19 15.06 4.42 -14.03
C GLU A 19 16.49 4.06 -13.60
N GLY A 20 17.47 4.94 -13.88
CA GLY A 20 18.84 4.73 -13.45
C GLY A 20 19.03 4.73 -11.93
N LEU A 21 18.28 5.59 -11.21
CA LEU A 21 18.32 5.68 -9.76
C LEU A 21 17.68 4.43 -9.12
N LEU A 22 16.63 3.94 -9.71
CA LEU A 22 15.97 2.70 -9.30
C LEU A 22 16.92 1.50 -9.43
N GLU A 23 17.70 1.44 -10.51
CA GLU A 23 18.67 0.37 -10.71
C GLU A 23 19.85 0.43 -9.72
N GLU A 24 20.33 1.65 -9.38
CA GLU A 24 21.32 1.83 -8.32
C GLU A 24 20.81 1.31 -6.96
N ASP A 25 19.56 1.55 -6.64
CA ASP A 25 18.91 1.10 -5.40
C ASP A 25 18.78 -0.43 -5.35
N LYS A 26 18.39 -1.05 -6.46
CA LYS A 26 18.34 -2.51 -6.57
C LYS A 26 19.71 -3.15 -6.43
N GLU A 27 20.75 -2.57 -7.08
CA GLU A 27 22.12 -3.07 -6.99
C GLU A 27 22.68 -2.95 -5.58
N PHE A 28 22.32 -1.89 -4.84
CA PHE A 28 22.67 -1.77 -3.44
C PHE A 28 22.18 -2.96 -2.61
N LEU A 29 20.94 -3.42 -2.83
CA LEU A 29 20.38 -4.57 -2.14
C LEU A 29 20.97 -5.89 -2.66
N ARG A 30 21.07 -6.06 -3.99
CA ARG A 30 21.64 -7.27 -4.61
C ARG A 30 23.05 -7.59 -4.16
N SER A 31 23.90 -6.55 -4.05
CA SER A 31 25.29 -6.71 -3.59
C SER A 31 25.40 -7.06 -2.10
N ARG A 32 24.30 -7.04 -1.35
CA ARG A 32 24.23 -7.30 0.10
C ARG A 32 23.33 -8.47 0.48
N LYS A 33 23.07 -9.38 -0.44
CA LYS A 33 22.26 -10.58 -0.16
C LYS A 33 22.78 -11.43 1.01
N VAL A 34 24.07 -11.32 1.37
CA VAL A 34 24.64 -11.94 2.57
C VAL A 34 23.99 -11.42 3.87
N GLU A 35 23.42 -10.24 3.86
CA GLU A 35 22.69 -9.64 4.99
C GLU A 35 21.17 -9.92 4.94
N PHE A 36 20.73 -10.74 3.98
CA PHE A 36 19.34 -11.18 3.91
C PHE A 36 19.07 -12.31 4.89
N VAL A 37 17.87 -12.32 5.42
CA VAL A 37 17.43 -13.28 6.42
C VAL A 37 16.17 -14.00 5.96
N LEU A 38 16.08 -15.30 6.33
CA LEU A 38 14.85 -16.07 6.16
C LEU A 38 13.84 -15.63 7.22
N VAL A 39 12.59 -15.47 6.81
CA VAL A 39 11.50 -15.13 7.70
C VAL A 39 10.33 -16.09 7.54
N ASN A 40 9.51 -16.18 8.58
CA ASN A 40 8.22 -16.86 8.52
C ASN A 40 7.21 -15.99 7.75
N CYS A 41 6.07 -16.58 7.40
CA CYS A 41 4.99 -15.82 6.75
C CYS A 41 4.60 -14.58 7.56
N PRO A 42 4.64 -13.38 6.97
CA PRO A 42 4.37 -12.12 7.69
C PRO A 42 2.91 -11.97 8.11
N ALA A 43 1.99 -12.76 7.55
CA ALA A 43 0.57 -12.72 7.89
C ALA A 43 0.18 -13.72 8.98
N CYS A 44 0.63 -14.99 8.89
CA CYS A 44 0.17 -16.06 9.77
C CYS A 44 1.29 -16.74 10.58
N GLY A 45 2.55 -16.33 10.42
CA GLY A 45 3.69 -16.91 11.12
C GLY A 45 4.12 -18.31 10.66
N SER A 46 3.44 -18.92 9.69
CA SER A 46 3.76 -20.27 9.17
C SER A 46 5.16 -20.32 8.55
N GLN A 47 5.84 -21.43 8.75
CA GLN A 47 7.12 -21.74 8.10
C GLN A 47 6.95 -22.48 6.76
N ASP A 48 5.76 -23.01 6.52
CA ASP A 48 5.48 -23.85 5.34
C ASP A 48 5.20 -22.98 4.12
N ARG A 49 6.08 -23.08 3.13
CA ARG A 49 6.08 -22.24 1.93
C ARG A 49 6.63 -22.98 0.73
N ASP A 50 6.23 -22.51 -0.45
CA ASP A 50 6.84 -22.87 -1.73
C ASP A 50 7.50 -21.62 -2.37
N LEU A 51 8.37 -21.84 -3.35
CA LEU A 51 8.85 -20.76 -4.21
C LEU A 51 7.68 -20.25 -5.05
N TRP A 52 7.43 -18.95 -5.01
CA TRP A 52 6.43 -18.31 -5.87
C TRP A 52 7.04 -17.86 -7.21
N GLY A 53 8.22 -17.25 -7.17
CA GLY A 53 8.94 -16.75 -8.34
C GLY A 53 10.13 -15.89 -7.95
N GLU A 54 10.83 -15.38 -8.97
CA GLU A 54 11.95 -14.46 -8.81
C GLU A 54 11.73 -13.24 -9.69
N LYS A 55 12.02 -12.05 -9.19
CA LYS A 55 12.05 -10.82 -9.96
C LYS A 55 13.25 -9.97 -9.58
N GLU A 56 13.97 -9.48 -10.60
CA GLU A 56 15.09 -8.55 -10.43
C GLU A 56 16.19 -9.06 -9.49
N GLY A 57 16.30 -10.40 -9.36
CA GLY A 57 17.25 -11.06 -8.47
C GLY A 57 16.73 -11.26 -7.04
N PHE A 58 15.46 -11.01 -6.74
CA PHE A 58 14.85 -11.23 -5.43
C PHE A 58 13.84 -12.37 -5.49
N GLU A 59 14.03 -13.39 -4.65
CA GLU A 59 13.13 -14.52 -4.55
C GLU A 59 11.90 -14.18 -3.71
N HIS A 60 10.74 -14.69 -4.13
CA HIS A 60 9.49 -14.58 -3.41
C HIS A 60 8.94 -15.96 -3.10
N SER A 61 8.50 -16.14 -1.86
CA SER A 61 7.83 -17.33 -1.39
C SER A 61 6.33 -17.13 -1.31
N ILE A 62 5.55 -18.21 -1.47
CA ILE A 62 4.12 -18.24 -1.18
C ILE A 62 3.85 -19.12 0.04
N CYS A 63 3.14 -18.57 1.03
CA CYS A 63 2.72 -19.32 2.21
C CYS A 63 1.65 -20.36 1.86
N LYS A 64 1.86 -21.64 2.24
CA LYS A 64 0.87 -22.71 2.02
C LYS A 64 -0.38 -22.56 2.87
N ALA A 65 -0.29 -21.90 4.01
CA ALA A 65 -1.42 -21.74 4.93
C ALA A 65 -2.37 -20.60 4.55
N CYS A 66 -1.86 -19.47 4.04
CA CYS A 66 -2.68 -18.27 3.81
C CYS A 66 -2.45 -17.59 2.46
N SER A 67 -1.62 -18.16 1.59
CA SER A 67 -1.31 -17.67 0.25
C SER A 67 -0.71 -16.25 0.20
N THR A 68 -0.16 -15.74 1.32
CA THR A 68 0.65 -14.52 1.30
C THR A 68 1.89 -14.77 0.46
N VAL A 69 2.17 -13.88 -0.48
CA VAL A 69 3.44 -13.85 -1.20
C VAL A 69 4.37 -12.86 -0.51
N TYR A 70 5.64 -13.21 -0.32
CA TYR A 70 6.58 -12.33 0.36
C TYR A 70 8.01 -12.61 -0.07
N MET A 71 8.83 -11.56 -0.10
CA MET A 71 10.26 -11.68 -0.40
C MET A 71 10.92 -12.53 0.68
N ASN A 72 11.62 -13.62 0.27
CA ASN A 72 12.25 -14.54 1.21
C ASN A 72 13.37 -15.38 0.53
N PRO A 73 14.65 -15.20 0.92
CA PRO A 73 15.11 -14.31 2.00
C PRO A 73 14.90 -12.82 1.68
N ARG A 74 14.78 -11.98 2.71
CA ARG A 74 14.65 -10.53 2.58
C ARG A 74 15.74 -9.77 3.30
N ALA A 75 16.00 -8.55 2.90
CA ALA A 75 16.92 -7.66 3.60
C ALA A 75 16.57 -7.58 5.09
N SER A 76 17.60 -7.65 5.96
CA SER A 76 17.41 -7.45 7.40
C SER A 76 16.85 -6.06 7.69
N GLN A 77 16.25 -5.86 8.87
CA GLN A 77 15.71 -4.57 9.27
C GLN A 77 16.77 -3.46 9.22
N ASP A 78 17.99 -3.76 9.68
CA ASP A 78 19.13 -2.81 9.61
C ASP A 78 19.53 -2.47 8.18
N LEU A 79 19.51 -3.46 7.27
CA LEU A 79 19.82 -3.22 5.87
C LEU A 79 18.75 -2.35 5.21
N MET A 80 17.46 -2.60 5.49
CA MET A 80 16.37 -1.77 4.99
C MET A 80 16.44 -0.34 5.52
N HIS A 81 16.79 -0.15 6.80
CA HIS A 81 16.98 1.18 7.36
C HIS A 81 18.10 1.95 6.64
N ARG A 82 19.25 1.28 6.37
CA ARG A 82 20.34 1.85 5.56
C ARG A 82 19.93 2.10 4.11
N PHE A 83 19.10 1.25 3.55
CA PHE A 83 18.53 1.42 2.21
C PHE A 83 17.70 2.70 2.11
N TYR A 84 16.67 2.87 2.94
CA TYR A 84 15.80 4.05 2.90
C TYR A 84 16.53 5.36 3.19
N SER A 85 17.54 5.34 4.08
CA SER A 85 18.33 6.54 4.39
C SER A 85 19.18 7.05 3.23
N ARG A 86 19.40 6.25 2.17
CA ARG A 86 20.27 6.56 1.03
C ARG A 86 19.61 6.42 -0.34
N SER A 87 18.39 5.89 -0.42
CA SER A 87 17.71 5.65 -1.69
C SER A 87 17.55 6.93 -2.48
N LYS A 88 18.21 6.96 -3.64
CA LYS A 88 18.12 8.09 -4.57
C LYS A 88 16.81 8.07 -5.34
N ASN A 89 16.27 6.88 -5.62
CA ASN A 89 14.96 6.72 -6.23
C ASN A 89 13.88 7.30 -5.33
N TYR A 90 13.92 6.99 -4.01
CA TYR A 90 12.97 7.52 -3.04
C TYR A 90 13.09 9.05 -2.89
N ASP A 91 14.32 9.56 -2.82
CA ASP A 91 14.59 11.00 -2.79
C ASP A 91 14.07 11.72 -4.05
N PHE A 92 14.27 11.12 -5.24
CA PHE A 92 13.76 11.66 -6.49
C PHE A 92 12.23 11.65 -6.54
N TRP A 93 11.61 10.57 -6.06
CA TRP A 93 10.16 10.49 -5.94
C TRP A 93 9.61 11.63 -5.07
N ASN A 94 10.22 11.84 -3.91
CA ASN A 94 9.80 12.86 -2.97
C ASN A 94 10.01 14.28 -3.47
N LYS A 95 11.11 14.53 -4.21
CA LYS A 95 11.45 15.88 -4.71
C LYS A 95 10.77 16.26 -6.02
N HIS A 96 10.44 15.29 -6.86
CA HIS A 96 10.00 15.56 -8.22
C HIS A 96 8.63 14.97 -8.57
N ILE A 97 8.42 13.66 -8.33
CA ILE A 97 7.21 12.98 -8.80
C ILE A 97 6.01 13.35 -7.93
N PHE A 98 6.14 13.27 -6.61
CA PHE A 98 5.04 13.57 -5.71
C PHE A 98 4.63 15.04 -5.82
N PRO A 99 5.51 16.06 -5.73
CA PRO A 99 5.12 17.46 -5.90
C PRO A 99 4.47 17.77 -7.24
N ALA A 100 4.97 17.20 -8.35
CA ALA A 100 4.41 17.40 -9.69
C ALA A 100 2.99 16.81 -9.84
N SER A 101 2.62 15.83 -9.03
CA SER A 101 1.33 15.15 -9.09
C SER A 101 0.44 15.40 -7.85
N GLU A 102 0.89 16.22 -6.89
CA GLU A 102 0.22 16.38 -5.60
C GLU A 102 -1.24 16.81 -5.74
N ASN A 103 -1.52 17.81 -6.56
CA ASN A 103 -2.89 18.32 -6.75
C ASN A 103 -3.83 17.23 -7.30
N VAL A 104 -3.38 16.47 -8.30
CA VAL A 104 -4.18 15.37 -8.87
C VAL A 104 -4.36 14.26 -7.85
N ARG A 105 -3.30 13.88 -7.12
CA ARG A 105 -3.36 12.89 -6.04
C ARG A 105 -4.31 13.34 -4.93
N ARG A 106 -4.26 14.61 -4.54
CA ARG A 106 -5.16 15.21 -3.55
C ARG A 106 -6.62 14.99 -3.94
N GLU A 107 -7.00 15.38 -5.17
CA GLU A 107 -8.38 15.32 -5.64
C GLU A 107 -8.84 13.89 -5.97
N LYS A 108 -7.98 13.07 -6.56
CA LYS A 108 -8.37 11.75 -7.07
C LYS A 108 -8.11 10.59 -6.11
N ILE A 109 -7.21 10.77 -5.13
CA ILE A 109 -6.82 9.72 -4.20
C ILE A 109 -7.12 10.12 -2.74
N PHE A 110 -6.50 11.21 -2.24
CA PHE A 110 -6.53 11.52 -0.82
C PHE A 110 -7.88 12.04 -0.34
N ARG A 111 -8.54 12.91 -1.10
CA ARG A 111 -9.89 13.41 -0.75
C ARG A 111 -10.94 12.28 -0.73
N PRO A 112 -11.03 11.39 -1.74
CA PRO A 112 -11.87 10.21 -1.66
C PRO A 112 -11.52 9.27 -0.51
N ARG A 113 -10.22 9.08 -0.20
CA ARG A 113 -9.77 8.30 0.97
C ARG A 113 -10.26 8.91 2.28
N ALA A 114 -10.09 10.21 2.45
CA ALA A 114 -10.55 10.94 3.64
C ALA A 114 -12.07 10.83 3.82
N GLN A 115 -12.84 11.02 2.74
CA GLN A 115 -14.29 10.85 2.78
C GLN A 115 -14.68 9.42 3.18
N LYS A 116 -14.04 8.42 2.60
CA LYS A 116 -14.30 7.01 2.92
C LYS A 116 -13.99 6.67 4.37
N VAL A 117 -12.93 7.23 4.96
CA VAL A 117 -12.62 7.08 6.40
C VAL A 117 -13.74 7.65 7.26
N VAL A 118 -14.24 8.84 6.95
CA VAL A 118 -15.37 9.45 7.68
C VAL A 118 -16.64 8.63 7.51
N ASP A 119 -16.90 8.09 6.32
CA ASP A 119 -18.06 7.24 6.05
C ASP A 119 -18.00 5.94 6.86
N TYR A 120 -16.82 5.33 7.01
CA TYR A 120 -16.63 4.19 7.92
C TYR A 120 -16.87 4.59 9.39
N CYS A 121 -16.36 5.73 9.83
CA CYS A 121 -16.61 6.20 11.20
C CYS A 121 -18.11 6.36 11.45
N ARG A 122 -18.84 6.97 10.53
CA ARG A 122 -20.30 7.11 10.61
C ARG A 122 -21.03 5.75 10.60
N LYS A 123 -20.65 4.88 9.66
CA LYS A 123 -21.24 3.53 9.50
C LYS A 123 -21.07 2.69 10.77
N PHE A 124 -19.94 2.84 11.45
CA PHE A 124 -19.60 2.02 12.61
C PHE A 124 -19.72 2.77 13.94
N ALA A 125 -20.35 3.94 13.94
CA ALA A 125 -20.63 4.77 15.11
C ALA A 125 -19.37 5.13 15.93
N VAL A 126 -18.27 5.48 15.24
CA VAL A 126 -17.07 6.03 15.86
C VAL A 126 -17.09 7.54 15.73
N GLU A 127 -17.15 8.25 16.85
CA GLU A 127 -17.14 9.72 16.88
C GLU A 127 -15.76 10.27 16.52
N GLY A 128 -15.74 11.51 16.00
CA GLY A 128 -14.53 12.21 15.56
C GLY A 128 -13.67 12.73 16.74
N GLY A 129 -12.98 11.83 17.42
CA GLY A 129 -11.97 12.14 18.44
C GLY A 129 -10.59 12.38 17.84
N THR A 130 -9.68 11.44 18.07
CA THR A 130 -8.30 11.46 17.56
C THR A 130 -8.12 10.48 16.41
N ILE A 131 -7.58 10.95 15.29
CA ILE A 131 -7.09 10.11 14.19
C ILE A 131 -5.57 10.14 14.16
N LEU A 132 -4.96 8.96 13.96
CA LEU A 132 -3.54 8.75 13.80
C LEU A 132 -3.28 8.24 12.38
N GLU A 133 -2.58 9.01 11.54
CA GLU A 133 -2.07 8.53 10.25
C GLU A 133 -0.64 8.03 10.44
N VAL A 134 -0.40 6.74 10.15
CA VAL A 134 0.93 6.13 10.21
C VAL A 134 1.49 5.99 8.80
N GLY A 135 2.65 6.63 8.56
CA GLY A 135 3.21 6.82 7.23
C GLY A 135 2.57 8.02 6.52
N ALA A 136 2.55 9.18 7.19
CA ALA A 136 1.86 10.37 6.70
C ALA A 136 2.51 11.01 5.47
N ALA A 137 3.76 10.66 5.15
CA ALA A 137 4.54 11.23 4.07
C ALA A 137 4.45 12.77 4.05
N PHE A 138 3.86 13.37 3.02
CA PHE A 138 3.70 14.82 2.91
C PHE A 138 2.53 15.40 3.72
N GLY A 139 1.75 14.58 4.44
CA GLY A 139 0.57 15.03 5.19
C GLY A 139 -0.62 15.42 4.31
N THR A 140 -0.65 15.02 3.05
CA THR A 140 -1.74 15.37 2.12
C THR A 140 -3.07 14.74 2.52
N PHE A 141 -3.07 13.51 3.05
CA PHE A 141 -4.28 12.92 3.62
C PHE A 141 -4.72 13.67 4.89
N CYS A 142 -3.77 14.02 5.78
CA CYS A 142 -4.06 14.83 6.97
C CYS A 142 -4.74 16.15 6.62
N GLU A 143 -4.35 16.81 5.51
CA GLU A 143 -5.05 18.02 5.02
C GLU A 143 -6.46 17.71 4.57
N CYS A 144 -6.65 16.65 3.76
CA CYS A 144 -7.96 16.27 3.26
C CYS A 144 -8.93 15.89 4.39
N ILE A 145 -8.46 15.16 5.41
CA ILE A 145 -9.30 14.77 6.56
C ILE A 145 -9.61 15.96 7.46
N ARG A 146 -8.69 16.93 7.60
CA ARG A 146 -8.91 18.20 8.32
C ARG A 146 -10.02 19.03 7.70
N GLU A 147 -10.08 19.13 6.36
CA GLU A 147 -11.12 19.84 5.62
C GLU A 147 -12.54 19.31 5.89
N LEU A 148 -12.67 18.03 6.22
CA LEU A 148 -13.96 17.42 6.54
C LEU A 148 -14.47 17.76 7.95
N ASN A 149 -13.64 18.38 8.80
CA ASN A 149 -13.98 18.84 10.15
C ASN A 149 -14.65 17.75 11.02
N TYR A 150 -14.24 16.49 10.81
CA TYR A 150 -14.80 15.36 11.56
C TYR A 150 -14.01 15.05 12.82
N PHE A 151 -12.68 15.08 12.76
CA PHE A 151 -11.80 14.78 13.89
C PHE A 151 -11.36 16.04 14.62
N ARG A 152 -11.29 15.94 15.96
CA ARG A 152 -10.80 17.03 16.83
C ARG A 152 -9.28 17.12 16.86
N ARG A 153 -8.60 15.98 16.72
CA ARG A 153 -7.14 15.88 16.75
C ARG A 153 -6.66 14.98 15.62
N ILE A 154 -5.66 15.43 14.88
CA ILE A 154 -5.04 14.71 13.79
C ILE A 154 -3.55 14.61 14.09
N ILE A 155 -3.04 13.39 14.19
CA ILE A 155 -1.63 13.11 14.47
C ILE A 155 -1.02 12.46 13.23
N ALA A 156 0.06 13.05 12.71
CA ALA A 156 0.87 12.50 11.64
C ALA A 156 2.09 11.78 12.21
N VAL A 157 2.28 10.51 11.88
CA VAL A 157 3.49 9.75 12.21
C VAL A 157 4.29 9.52 10.93
N GLU A 158 5.52 10.04 10.89
CA GLU A 158 6.37 9.95 9.72
C GLU A 158 7.85 9.86 10.16
N PRO A 159 8.54 8.74 9.87
CA PRO A 159 9.92 8.55 10.34
C PRO A 159 10.96 9.36 9.52
N ILE A 160 10.63 9.82 8.33
CA ILE A 160 11.57 10.54 7.47
C ILE A 160 11.56 12.02 7.80
N HIS A 161 12.68 12.53 8.29
CA HIS A 161 12.82 13.91 8.76
C HIS A 161 12.24 14.97 7.81
N ALA A 162 12.61 14.94 6.52
CA ALA A 162 12.14 15.93 5.54
C ALA A 162 10.62 15.92 5.33
N LEU A 163 10.01 14.73 5.39
CA LEU A 163 8.56 14.57 5.27
C LEU A 163 7.84 14.95 6.56
N ALA A 164 8.38 14.56 7.71
CA ALA A 164 7.87 14.99 9.01
C ALA A 164 7.89 16.51 9.16
N GLU A 165 8.95 17.16 8.68
CA GLU A 165 9.05 18.63 8.67
C GLU A 165 7.96 19.26 7.77
N THR A 166 7.68 18.65 6.61
CA THR A 166 6.57 19.08 5.75
C THR A 166 5.23 18.99 6.47
N CYS A 167 4.97 17.91 7.22
CA CYS A 167 3.76 17.78 8.02
C CYS A 167 3.66 18.87 9.10
N ARG A 168 4.78 19.20 9.79
CA ARG A 168 4.82 20.30 10.77
C ARG A 168 4.53 21.65 10.14
N GLN A 169 5.12 21.94 8.96
CA GLN A 169 4.88 23.18 8.22
C GLN A 169 3.42 23.33 7.77
N ARG A 170 2.73 22.21 7.51
CA ARG A 170 1.28 22.16 7.24
C ARG A 170 0.43 22.30 8.52
N GLY A 171 1.07 22.43 9.69
CA GLY A 171 0.41 22.67 10.97
C GLY A 171 -0.19 21.43 11.62
N PHE A 172 0.38 20.23 11.36
CA PHE A 172 -0.03 18.99 12.01
C PHE A 172 0.82 18.68 13.24
N GLU A 173 0.20 18.10 14.26
CA GLU A 173 0.91 17.41 15.30
C GLU A 173 1.65 16.22 14.67
N THR A 174 2.99 16.28 14.65
CA THR A 174 3.82 15.35 13.91
C THR A 174 4.81 14.66 14.83
N ILE A 175 4.81 13.34 14.80
CA ILE A 175 5.77 12.49 15.52
C ILE A 175 6.74 11.91 14.50
N GLU A 176 8.01 12.31 14.61
CA GLU A 176 9.11 11.84 13.77
C GLU A 176 9.74 10.59 14.39
N ALA A 177 9.09 9.47 14.19
CA ALA A 177 9.55 8.17 14.69
C ALA A 177 8.84 7.04 13.94
N PRO A 178 9.40 5.83 13.87
CA PRO A 178 8.64 4.64 13.54
C PRO A 178 7.57 4.40 14.61
N VAL A 179 6.44 3.82 14.21
CA VAL A 179 5.27 3.65 15.10
C VAL A 179 5.59 2.80 16.33
N GLU A 180 6.53 1.88 16.22
CA GLU A 180 6.99 1.01 17.30
C GLU A 180 7.70 1.77 18.43
N SER A 181 8.16 2.99 18.15
CA SER A 181 8.85 3.86 19.12
C SER A 181 7.99 4.98 19.67
N LEU A 182 6.68 5.01 19.36
CA LEU A 182 5.80 6.06 19.86
C LEU A 182 5.54 5.92 21.37
N THR A 183 5.35 7.07 22.00
CA THR A 183 5.01 7.18 23.43
C THR A 183 3.60 7.73 23.66
N LEU A 184 2.65 7.38 22.78
CA LEU A 184 1.26 7.75 22.94
C LEU A 184 0.61 6.92 24.07
N GLU A 185 -0.37 7.50 24.74
CA GLU A 185 -1.17 6.78 25.72
C GLU A 185 -1.97 5.67 25.04
N LYS A 186 -1.92 4.45 25.60
CA LYS A 186 -2.69 3.32 25.09
C LYS A 186 -4.19 3.59 25.20
N GLY A 187 -4.92 3.27 24.16
CA GLY A 187 -6.37 3.50 24.11
C GLY A 187 -6.79 4.95 23.92
N SER A 188 -5.88 5.85 23.50
CA SER A 188 -6.16 7.29 23.32
C SER A 188 -6.58 7.68 21.90
N VAL A 189 -6.54 6.75 20.94
CA VAL A 189 -6.82 7.00 19.53
C VAL A 189 -8.14 6.35 19.13
N ASP A 190 -8.99 7.10 18.42
CA ASP A 190 -10.28 6.61 17.92
C ASP A 190 -10.13 5.86 16.59
N VAL A 191 -9.25 6.37 15.73
CA VAL A 191 -9.01 5.80 14.40
C VAL A 191 -7.52 5.80 14.09
N VAL A 192 -6.98 4.65 13.70
CA VAL A 192 -5.67 4.53 13.06
C VAL A 192 -5.90 4.33 11.57
N VAL A 193 -5.16 5.04 10.75
CA VAL A 193 -5.12 4.82 9.30
C VAL A 193 -3.69 4.56 8.85
N ASN A 194 -3.56 3.66 7.86
CA ASN A 194 -2.31 3.29 7.24
C ASN A 194 -2.55 3.02 5.75
N PHE A 195 -1.85 3.75 4.88
CA PHE A 195 -2.03 3.66 3.43
C PHE A 195 -0.70 3.44 2.74
N GLU A 196 -0.54 2.32 2.04
CA GLU A 196 0.66 1.98 1.26
C GLU A 196 1.94 1.98 2.15
N VAL A 197 1.90 1.27 3.30
CA VAL A 197 3.03 1.14 4.24
C VAL A 197 3.26 -0.30 4.66
N ILE A 198 2.19 -1.07 4.95
CA ILE A 198 2.31 -2.41 5.54
C ILE A 198 3.06 -3.40 4.64
N GLU A 199 3.03 -3.19 3.33
CA GLU A 199 3.75 -3.97 2.32
C GLU A 199 5.26 -3.80 2.39
N HIS A 200 5.76 -2.70 2.96
CA HIS A 200 7.18 -2.38 3.09
C HIS A 200 7.80 -2.85 4.41
N LEU A 201 6.99 -3.23 5.38
CA LEU A 201 7.45 -3.46 6.74
C LEU A 201 8.18 -4.79 6.90
N PHE A 202 9.26 -4.79 7.69
CA PHE A 202 9.96 -6.01 8.05
C PHE A 202 9.10 -6.92 8.95
N ASP A 203 8.38 -6.35 9.91
CA ASP A 203 7.49 -7.06 10.84
C ASP A 203 6.11 -6.41 10.89
N PRO A 204 5.21 -6.73 9.94
CA PRO A 204 3.87 -6.17 9.92
C PRO A 204 3.00 -6.61 11.10
N ALA A 205 3.28 -7.76 11.73
CA ALA A 205 2.52 -8.20 12.90
C ALA A 205 2.79 -7.33 14.13
N SER A 206 4.06 -7.02 14.40
CA SER A 206 4.44 -6.06 15.46
C SER A 206 3.86 -4.67 15.21
N PHE A 207 3.91 -4.21 13.96
CA PHE A 207 3.33 -2.94 13.55
C PHE A 207 1.82 -2.87 13.83
N VAL A 208 1.04 -3.85 13.36
CA VAL A 208 -0.42 -3.87 13.57
C VAL A 208 -0.75 -3.98 15.06
N SER A 209 0.01 -4.79 15.81
CA SER A 209 -0.15 -4.91 17.27
C SER A 209 0.06 -3.57 17.99
N THR A 210 1.14 -2.87 17.66
CA THR A 210 1.46 -1.56 18.24
C THR A 210 0.39 -0.52 17.92
N CYS A 211 -0.05 -0.44 16.67
CA CYS A 211 -1.16 0.44 16.27
C CYS A 211 -2.46 0.10 17.04
N THR A 212 -2.73 -1.19 17.23
CA THR A 212 -3.90 -1.67 17.99
C THR A 212 -3.84 -1.27 19.45
N ASP A 213 -2.65 -1.24 20.06
CA ASP A 213 -2.49 -0.79 21.44
C ASP A 213 -2.94 0.67 21.64
N TYR A 214 -2.66 1.54 20.69
CA TYR A 214 -3.10 2.95 20.76
C TYR A 214 -4.59 3.15 20.54
N LEU A 215 -5.26 2.25 19.80
CA LEU A 215 -6.71 2.33 19.63
C LEU A 215 -7.46 2.16 20.96
N ARG A 216 -8.49 2.97 21.16
CA ARG A 216 -9.46 2.71 22.23
C ARG A 216 -10.33 1.51 21.87
N LYS A 217 -11.00 0.94 22.87
CA LYS A 217 -12.03 -0.09 22.65
C LYS A 217 -13.14 0.46 21.72
N GLY A 218 -13.50 -0.31 20.70
CA GLY A 218 -14.44 0.09 19.64
C GLY A 218 -13.85 1.02 18.57
N GLY A 219 -12.58 1.43 18.69
CA GLY A 219 -11.87 2.22 17.68
C GLY A 219 -11.59 1.42 16.41
N LEU A 220 -11.33 2.12 15.31
CA LEU A 220 -11.10 1.50 13.98
C LEU A 220 -9.63 1.58 13.57
N PHE A 221 -9.12 0.49 13.03
CA PHE A 221 -7.90 0.47 12.24
C PHE A 221 -8.27 0.28 10.75
N ILE A 222 -7.96 1.28 9.93
CA ILE A 222 -8.25 1.27 8.50
C ILE A 222 -6.92 1.18 7.75
N CYS A 223 -6.72 0.08 7.03
CA CYS A 223 -5.51 -0.19 6.26
C CYS A 223 -5.84 -0.27 4.78
N ALA A 224 -5.00 0.32 3.92
CA ALA A 224 -5.04 0.05 2.48
C ALA A 224 -3.64 -0.29 1.98
N CYS A 225 -3.55 -1.34 1.17
CA CYS A 225 -2.31 -1.81 0.55
C CYS A 225 -2.61 -2.53 -0.77
N PRO A 226 -1.59 -2.86 -1.58
CA PRO A 226 -1.75 -3.67 -2.77
C PRO A 226 -2.34 -5.06 -2.47
N ASN A 227 -3.06 -5.60 -3.44
CA ASN A 227 -3.67 -6.93 -3.40
C ASN A 227 -2.92 -7.86 -4.35
N ILE A 228 -2.31 -8.92 -3.82
CA ILE A 228 -1.58 -9.91 -4.65
C ILE A 228 -2.53 -10.71 -5.56
N ASP A 229 -3.78 -10.91 -5.13
CA ASP A 229 -4.81 -11.60 -5.93
C ASP A 229 -5.46 -10.68 -6.97
N ALA A 230 -4.91 -9.49 -7.21
CA ALA A 230 -5.40 -8.61 -8.25
C ALA A 230 -5.30 -9.24 -9.64
N LEU A 231 -6.29 -8.98 -10.49
CA LEU A 231 -6.33 -9.51 -11.86
C LEU A 231 -5.02 -9.25 -12.63
N GLY A 232 -4.50 -8.02 -12.53
CA GLY A 232 -3.22 -7.66 -13.16
C GLY A 232 -2.06 -8.54 -12.69
N THR A 233 -1.97 -8.82 -11.38
CA THR A 233 -0.93 -9.70 -10.83
C THR A 233 -1.13 -11.15 -11.22
N LEU A 234 -2.38 -11.63 -11.23
CA LEU A 234 -2.69 -13.01 -11.67
C LEU A 234 -2.34 -13.26 -13.14
N VAL A 235 -2.49 -12.23 -13.99
CA VAL A 235 -2.16 -12.29 -15.42
C VAL A 235 -0.66 -12.10 -15.67
N LEU A 236 -0.05 -11.10 -15.02
CA LEU A 236 1.34 -10.70 -15.28
C LEU A 236 2.35 -11.45 -14.40
N LYS A 237 1.88 -12.08 -13.30
CA LYS A 237 2.71 -12.79 -12.32
C LYS A 237 3.88 -11.91 -11.85
N GLU A 238 5.11 -12.43 -11.90
CA GLU A 238 6.31 -11.70 -11.51
C GLU A 238 6.60 -10.45 -12.37
N LYS A 239 6.01 -10.34 -13.56
CA LYS A 239 6.09 -9.11 -14.38
C LYS A 239 5.25 -7.96 -13.83
N ALA A 240 4.30 -8.22 -12.90
CA ALA A 240 3.44 -7.18 -12.33
C ALA A 240 4.27 -6.10 -11.63
N LYS A 241 3.96 -4.82 -11.87
CA LYS A 241 4.70 -3.67 -11.32
C LYS A 241 4.68 -3.60 -9.79
N VAL A 242 3.70 -4.24 -9.14
CA VAL A 242 3.58 -4.31 -7.68
C VAL A 242 4.62 -5.23 -7.03
N ILE A 243 5.17 -6.17 -7.79
CA ILE A 243 6.28 -7.02 -7.33
C ILE A 243 7.56 -6.25 -7.61
N ASP A 244 8.19 -5.74 -6.56
CA ASP A 244 9.42 -4.96 -6.63
C ASP A 244 10.29 -5.17 -5.38
N HIS A 245 11.43 -4.50 -5.31
CA HIS A 245 12.42 -4.65 -4.23
C HIS A 245 12.02 -3.94 -2.93
N GLU A 246 11.01 -3.07 -2.95
CA GLU A 246 10.54 -2.31 -1.78
C GLU A 246 9.31 -2.98 -1.13
N HIS A 247 8.44 -3.61 -1.94
CA HIS A 247 7.28 -4.35 -1.45
C HIS A 247 7.70 -5.76 -1.03
N VAL A 248 8.06 -5.91 0.23
CA VAL A 248 8.53 -7.21 0.77
C VAL A 248 7.39 -8.12 1.24
N ASN A 249 6.16 -7.59 1.35
CA ASN A 249 4.95 -8.33 1.72
C ASN A 249 3.84 -8.08 0.71
N HIS A 250 3.26 -9.14 0.18
CA HIS A 250 2.15 -9.06 -0.77
C HIS A 250 0.97 -9.85 -0.19
N PHE A 251 0.07 -9.12 0.46
CA PHE A 251 -1.12 -9.68 1.07
C PHE A 251 -2.24 -9.88 0.06
N ASN A 252 -3.12 -10.82 0.35
CA ASN A 252 -4.45 -10.92 -0.23
C ASN A 252 -5.52 -10.57 0.82
N PRO A 253 -6.81 -10.41 0.44
CA PRO A 253 -7.86 -10.06 1.38
C PRO A 253 -7.98 -11.01 2.58
N ALA A 254 -7.76 -12.31 2.39
CA ALA A 254 -7.84 -13.29 3.47
C ALA A 254 -6.63 -13.24 4.39
N SER A 255 -5.43 -13.15 3.84
CA SER A 255 -4.19 -13.11 4.64
C SER A 255 -4.03 -11.80 5.42
N LEU A 256 -4.44 -10.66 4.85
CA LEU A 256 -4.47 -9.40 5.60
C LEU A 256 -5.49 -9.46 6.73
N SER A 257 -6.68 -10.05 6.51
CA SER A 257 -7.68 -10.27 7.56
C SER A 257 -7.10 -11.13 8.70
N MET A 258 -6.45 -12.23 8.35
CA MET A 258 -5.81 -13.13 9.32
C MET A 258 -4.77 -12.38 10.17
N LEU A 259 -3.92 -11.55 9.56
CA LEU A 259 -2.95 -10.73 10.27
C LEU A 259 -3.62 -9.84 11.33
N PHE A 260 -4.71 -9.13 10.96
CA PHE A 260 -5.43 -8.25 11.87
C PHE A 260 -6.13 -9.01 13.00
N GLU A 261 -6.72 -10.17 12.70
CA GLU A 261 -7.39 -11.03 13.69
C GLU A 261 -6.41 -11.62 14.69
N THR A 262 -5.17 -11.94 14.26
CA THR A 262 -4.11 -12.49 15.15
C THR A 262 -3.73 -11.52 16.26
N VAL A 263 -3.84 -10.22 16.03
CA VAL A 263 -3.55 -9.19 17.05
C VAL A 263 -4.80 -8.71 17.80
N GLY A 264 -5.93 -9.40 17.64
CA GLY A 264 -7.15 -9.16 18.43
C GLY A 264 -8.12 -8.13 17.85
N LEU A 265 -7.92 -7.69 16.61
CA LEU A 265 -8.91 -6.87 15.90
C LEU A 265 -10.02 -7.76 15.34
N GLU A 266 -11.24 -7.25 15.34
CA GLU A 266 -12.36 -7.81 14.58
C GLU A 266 -12.38 -7.21 13.18
N VAL A 267 -12.15 -8.02 12.15
CA VAL A 267 -12.26 -7.55 10.77
C VAL A 267 -13.73 -7.39 10.39
N ILE A 268 -14.16 -6.16 10.18
CA ILE A 268 -15.57 -5.81 9.92
C ILE A 268 -15.87 -5.49 8.45
N GLU A 269 -14.85 -5.18 7.67
CA GLU A 269 -14.98 -5.00 6.22
C GLU A 269 -13.67 -5.24 5.49
N VAL A 270 -13.73 -5.90 4.33
CA VAL A 270 -12.65 -5.98 3.35
C VAL A 270 -13.20 -5.74 1.96
N SER A 271 -12.64 -4.75 1.27
CA SER A 271 -13.06 -4.36 -0.09
C SER A 271 -11.84 -4.10 -0.99
N THR A 272 -12.04 -4.20 -2.30
CA THR A 272 -11.01 -3.88 -3.29
C THR A 272 -11.54 -2.82 -4.28
N PRO A 273 -11.49 -1.53 -3.92
CA PRO A 273 -12.17 -0.45 -4.65
C PRO A 273 -11.34 0.14 -5.81
N GLY A 274 -10.38 -0.60 -6.37
CA GLY A 274 -9.55 -0.12 -7.49
C GLY A 274 -10.39 0.31 -8.70
N GLU A 275 -9.88 1.25 -9.48
CA GLU A 275 -10.59 1.85 -10.62
C GLU A 275 -9.82 1.76 -11.94
N LEU A 276 -8.54 1.38 -11.89
CA LEU A 276 -7.66 1.38 -13.06
C LEU A 276 -7.25 -0.02 -13.54
N ASP A 277 -7.72 -1.09 -12.91
CA ASP A 277 -7.21 -2.45 -13.15
C ASP A 277 -7.41 -2.89 -14.60
N ALA A 278 -8.57 -2.63 -15.17
CA ALA A 278 -8.89 -2.95 -16.56
C ALA A 278 -8.04 -2.11 -17.55
N GLU A 279 -7.83 -0.82 -17.25
CA GLU A 279 -6.98 0.08 -18.05
C GLU A 279 -5.51 -0.35 -17.99
N LEU A 280 -4.99 -0.65 -16.80
CA LEU A 280 -3.61 -1.08 -16.61
C LEU A 280 -3.32 -2.40 -17.34
N LEU A 281 -4.26 -3.35 -17.30
CA LEU A 281 -4.12 -4.60 -18.04
C LEU A 281 -4.19 -4.36 -19.54
N LYS A 282 -5.10 -3.50 -20.01
CA LYS A 282 -5.17 -3.10 -21.43
C LYS A 282 -3.86 -2.48 -21.91
N ASN A 283 -3.26 -1.56 -21.12
CA ASN A 283 -1.98 -0.94 -21.46
C ASN A 283 -0.85 -1.98 -21.56
N ALA A 284 -0.78 -2.91 -20.58
CA ALA A 284 0.21 -3.99 -20.63
C ALA A 284 0.07 -4.88 -21.88
N LEU A 285 -1.17 -5.21 -22.27
CA LEU A 285 -1.44 -5.95 -23.50
C LEU A 285 -1.09 -5.17 -24.78
N GLN A 286 -1.17 -3.83 -24.75
CA GLN A 286 -0.75 -2.99 -25.88
C GLN A 286 0.77 -2.95 -26.05
N GLU A 287 1.50 -2.96 -24.94
CA GLU A 287 2.95 -2.85 -24.90
C GLU A 287 3.68 -4.18 -25.17
N ASP A 288 3.10 -5.33 -24.81
CA ASP A 288 3.73 -6.66 -24.87
C ASP A 288 2.97 -7.60 -25.83
N GLU A 289 3.57 -7.90 -27.01
CA GLU A 289 3.00 -8.79 -28.02
C GLU A 289 2.93 -10.24 -27.53
N HIS A 290 3.93 -10.69 -26.79
CA HIS A 290 3.96 -12.05 -26.23
C HIS A 290 2.84 -12.24 -25.20
N LEU A 291 2.61 -11.23 -24.36
CA LEU A 291 1.49 -11.24 -23.42
C LEU A 291 0.14 -11.33 -24.15
N ARG A 292 -0.02 -10.66 -25.31
CA ARG A 292 -1.25 -10.77 -26.11
C ARG A 292 -1.51 -12.20 -26.59
N GLU A 293 -0.44 -12.90 -26.99
CA GLU A 293 -0.53 -14.30 -27.44
C GLU A 293 -0.84 -15.25 -26.27
N GLU A 294 -0.21 -15.03 -25.12
CA GLU A 294 -0.44 -15.82 -23.89
C GLU A 294 -1.85 -15.60 -23.31
N GLN A 295 -2.42 -14.40 -23.53
CA GLN A 295 -3.69 -13.97 -22.94
C GLN A 295 -4.75 -13.60 -24.02
N PRO A 296 -5.14 -14.52 -24.91
CA PRO A 296 -6.00 -14.22 -26.05
C PRO A 296 -7.41 -13.76 -25.64
N PHE A 297 -7.93 -14.24 -24.51
CA PHE A 297 -9.23 -13.81 -23.98
C PHE A 297 -9.19 -12.32 -23.59
N PHE A 298 -8.22 -11.91 -22.77
CA PHE A 298 -8.10 -10.53 -22.33
C PHE A 298 -7.74 -9.60 -23.50
N SER A 299 -6.90 -10.05 -24.42
CA SER A 299 -6.56 -9.32 -25.63
C SER A 299 -7.80 -8.99 -26.47
N ARG A 300 -8.65 -10.00 -26.72
CA ARG A 300 -9.89 -9.81 -27.47
C ARG A 300 -10.89 -8.94 -26.71
N LEU A 301 -11.01 -9.13 -25.39
CA LEU A 301 -11.95 -8.37 -24.56
C LEU A 301 -11.53 -6.89 -24.45
N LEU A 302 -10.26 -6.60 -24.13
CA LEU A 302 -9.85 -5.26 -23.70
C LEU A 302 -9.35 -4.39 -24.84
N LEU A 303 -8.74 -4.95 -25.90
CA LEU A 303 -8.18 -4.16 -27.00
C LEU A 303 -9.25 -3.68 -27.99
N GLY A 304 -10.39 -4.36 -28.07
CA GLY A 304 -11.47 -4.06 -29.02
C GLY A 304 -12.76 -3.52 -28.39
N CYS A 305 -12.81 -3.37 -27.06
CA CYS A 305 -14.03 -2.94 -26.38
C CYS A 305 -14.17 -1.41 -26.27
N ASP A 306 -15.40 -0.95 -26.13
CA ASP A 306 -15.73 0.43 -25.82
C ASP A 306 -15.62 0.75 -24.31
N GLU A 307 -15.80 2.04 -23.95
CA GLU A 307 -15.69 2.50 -22.55
C GLU A 307 -16.74 1.88 -21.62
N SER A 308 -17.92 1.52 -22.13
CA SER A 308 -18.99 0.89 -21.34
C SER A 308 -18.56 -0.51 -20.89
N VAL A 309 -18.06 -1.32 -21.80
CA VAL A 309 -17.54 -2.67 -21.51
C VAL A 309 -16.37 -2.61 -20.54
N MET A 310 -15.47 -1.64 -20.70
CA MET A 310 -14.36 -1.40 -19.76
C MET A 310 -14.87 -1.08 -18.36
N ALA A 311 -15.87 -0.24 -18.22
CA ALA A 311 -16.48 0.12 -16.93
C ALA A 311 -17.18 -1.07 -16.27
N ASP A 312 -17.91 -1.87 -17.03
CA ASP A 312 -18.58 -3.08 -16.53
C ASP A 312 -17.56 -4.12 -16.06
N PHE A 313 -16.49 -4.31 -16.84
CA PHE A 313 -15.42 -5.21 -16.48
C PHE A 313 -14.67 -4.75 -15.23
N GLN A 314 -14.36 -3.45 -15.10
CA GLN A 314 -13.81 -2.89 -13.87
C GLN A 314 -14.76 -3.09 -12.68
N GLY A 315 -16.06 -2.94 -12.89
CA GLY A 315 -17.08 -3.23 -11.88
C GLY A 315 -17.09 -4.69 -11.45
N LEU A 316 -16.90 -5.63 -12.37
CA LEU A 316 -16.78 -7.06 -12.07
C LEU A 316 -15.52 -7.33 -11.23
N ILE A 317 -14.37 -6.81 -11.65
CA ILE A 317 -13.09 -6.94 -10.92
C ILE A 317 -13.26 -6.51 -9.46
N ARG A 318 -13.86 -5.34 -9.21
CA ARG A 318 -14.12 -4.83 -7.85
C ARG A 318 -15.00 -5.75 -7.01
N ARG A 319 -16.15 -6.18 -7.55
CA ARG A 319 -17.09 -7.07 -6.85
C ARG A 319 -16.49 -8.44 -6.53
N SER A 320 -15.59 -8.92 -7.38
CA SER A 320 -14.89 -10.20 -7.21
C SER A 320 -13.64 -10.12 -6.31
N LYS A 321 -13.35 -8.94 -5.73
CA LYS A 321 -12.15 -8.66 -4.92
C LYS A 321 -10.82 -8.89 -5.67
N LEU A 322 -10.81 -8.62 -6.96
CA LEU A 322 -9.66 -8.79 -7.85
C LEU A 322 -9.03 -7.45 -8.27
N SER A 323 -9.38 -6.32 -7.62
CA SER A 323 -8.69 -5.06 -7.88
C SER A 323 -7.35 -4.97 -7.18
N SER A 324 -6.45 -4.15 -7.73
CA SER A 324 -5.05 -4.00 -7.33
C SER A 324 -4.84 -3.40 -5.93
N HIS A 325 -5.80 -2.66 -5.41
CA HIS A 325 -5.77 -2.13 -4.05
C HIS A 325 -6.88 -2.72 -3.21
N MET A 326 -6.55 -3.06 -1.97
CA MET A 326 -7.53 -3.52 -0.99
C MET A 326 -7.59 -2.59 0.21
N TRP A 327 -8.76 -2.55 0.83
CA TRP A 327 -9.03 -1.86 2.07
C TRP A 327 -9.53 -2.84 3.10
N LEU A 328 -9.00 -2.75 4.30
CA LEU A 328 -9.43 -3.51 5.45
C LEU A 328 -9.81 -2.56 6.57
N VAL A 329 -10.94 -2.82 7.22
CA VAL A 329 -11.39 -2.14 8.43
C VAL A 329 -11.44 -3.15 9.57
N GLY A 330 -10.57 -2.97 10.54
CA GLY A 330 -10.54 -3.72 11.80
C GLY A 330 -11.11 -2.87 12.94
N ARG A 331 -11.82 -3.49 13.88
CA ARG A 331 -12.33 -2.87 15.11
C ARG A 331 -11.64 -3.47 16.33
N LYS A 332 -11.18 -2.65 17.27
CA LYS A 332 -10.67 -3.13 18.56
C LYS A 332 -11.82 -3.57 19.46
N ARG A 333 -11.76 -4.83 19.91
CA ARG A 333 -12.76 -5.43 20.84
C ARG A 333 -12.71 -4.86 22.25
#